data_21c01356bb7a51d0a5753af004803b86
#
_entry.id   21c01356bb7a51d0a5753af004803b86
#
_cell.length_a   1.000
_cell.length_b   1.000
_cell.length_c   1.000
_cell.angle_alpha   90.00
_cell.angle_beta   90.00
_cell.angle_gamma   90.00
#
_symmetry.space_group_name_H-M   'P 1'
#
loop_
_entity.id
_entity.type
_entity.pdbx_description
1 polymer ?
#
loop_
_entity_poly.entity_id
_entity_poly.type
_entity_poly.pdbx_seq_one_letter_code
_entity_poly.pdbx_strand_id
1 'polypeptide(L)'
;MTGTVVQYLELLELEGRGFVVLGAGQGIGAAAAHALAQAGATVLCVDNDEGRAQAIARDVGGHACRADVMQRTDMDRLFREARARLGAVSGIVDVVGIARIKQLAAFDDAAWGEQFDQVLRHAFLTLQIGTAALREAGGGTITFVGSMAGLRAVREQVAYGTAKAALHHLVRSAASELARDRIRVNAVAPGFIRTPRLEQILTADQWKLIEQAIPLGRAAQPHEIAAPLLFLASELSSHITGQVLAVDGGLANEAALPVLSFATPGRAP
;
A
#
# COMPACT_ATOMS: atom_id res chain seq x y z
N MET A 1 -18.21 35.15 -13.66
CA MET A 1 -17.25 34.48 -12.74
C MET A 1 -16.18 33.83 -13.60
N THR A 2 -15.03 34.46 -13.74
CA THR A 2 -13.85 33.86 -14.39
C THR A 2 -13.23 32.92 -13.39
N GLY A 3 -13.67 31.65 -13.39
CA GLY A 3 -13.09 30.61 -12.55
C GLY A 3 -11.63 30.39 -12.96
N THR A 4 -10.73 30.43 -11.98
CA THR A 4 -9.32 30.06 -12.17
C THR A 4 -9.30 28.62 -12.69
N VAL A 5 -8.68 28.37 -13.82
CA VAL A 5 -8.53 27.02 -14.40
C VAL A 5 -7.59 26.25 -13.47
N VAL A 6 -8.05 25.08 -13.01
CA VAL A 6 -7.26 24.20 -12.14
C VAL A 6 -6.06 23.64 -12.92
N GLN A 7 -4.87 23.76 -12.37
CA GLN A 7 -3.66 23.17 -12.93
C GLN A 7 -3.47 21.74 -12.34
N TYR A 8 -3.92 20.73 -13.07
CA TYR A 8 -3.96 19.35 -12.55
C TYR A 8 -2.59 18.76 -12.22
N LEU A 9 -1.53 19.18 -12.90
CA LEU A 9 -0.17 18.70 -12.60
C LEU A 9 0.35 19.25 -11.27
N GLU A 10 0.00 20.48 -10.93
CA GLU A 10 0.34 21.10 -9.64
C GLU A 10 -0.33 20.35 -8.46
N LEU A 11 -1.47 19.69 -8.70
CA LEU A 11 -2.13 18.87 -7.67
C LEU A 11 -1.35 17.58 -7.33
N LEU A 12 -0.38 17.17 -8.15
CA LEU A 12 0.54 16.07 -7.86
C LEU A 12 1.76 16.51 -7.05
N GLU A 13 2.06 17.80 -7.03
CA GLU A 13 3.25 18.32 -6.36
C GLU A 13 3.13 18.19 -4.84
N LEU A 14 4.21 17.72 -4.23
CA LEU A 14 4.31 17.50 -2.80
C LEU A 14 5.43 18.36 -2.17
N GLU A 15 5.81 19.45 -2.82
CA GLU A 15 6.84 20.36 -2.34
C GLU A 15 6.54 20.86 -0.92
N GLY A 16 7.53 20.79 -0.03
CA GLY A 16 7.39 21.17 1.37
C GLY A 16 6.58 20.20 2.24
N ARG A 17 6.12 19.07 1.70
CA ARG A 17 5.36 18.05 2.45
C ARG A 17 6.28 16.95 2.96
N GLY A 18 6.08 16.53 4.21
CA GLY A 18 6.80 15.43 4.86
C GLY A 18 6.00 14.13 4.81
N PHE A 19 6.60 13.05 4.32
CA PHE A 19 5.97 11.73 4.25
C PHE A 19 6.77 10.67 4.99
N VAL A 20 6.05 9.77 5.67
CA VAL A 20 6.60 8.56 6.30
C VAL A 20 6.23 7.36 5.45
N VAL A 21 7.23 6.58 5.00
CA VAL A 21 7.02 5.33 4.27
C VAL A 21 7.45 4.15 5.14
N LEU A 22 6.49 3.37 5.62
CA LEU A 22 6.71 2.17 6.43
C LEU A 22 6.93 0.96 5.52
N GLY A 23 8.07 0.28 5.65
CA GLY A 23 8.52 -0.78 4.77
C GLY A 23 9.22 -0.26 3.52
N ALA A 24 9.93 0.87 3.62
CA ALA A 24 10.55 1.56 2.49
C ALA A 24 11.73 0.83 1.85
N GLY A 25 12.32 -0.17 2.53
CA GLY A 25 13.63 -0.71 2.18
C GLY A 25 13.71 -1.50 0.88
N GLN A 26 12.58 -1.91 0.27
CA GLN A 26 12.56 -2.65 -1.00
C GLN A 26 11.19 -2.67 -1.68
N GLY A 27 11.13 -3.10 -2.93
CA GLY A 27 9.92 -3.40 -3.67
C GLY A 27 8.96 -2.21 -3.76
N ILE A 28 7.70 -2.40 -3.37
CA ILE A 28 6.66 -1.35 -3.43
C ILE A 28 7.04 -0.14 -2.55
N GLY A 29 7.61 -0.39 -1.36
CA GLY A 29 7.97 0.69 -0.44
C GLY A 29 9.10 1.58 -0.98
N ALA A 30 10.13 0.99 -1.55
CA ALA A 30 11.20 1.72 -2.22
C ALA A 30 10.65 2.54 -3.40
N ALA A 31 9.82 1.92 -4.24
CA ALA A 31 9.19 2.62 -5.36
C ALA A 31 8.27 3.78 -4.90
N ALA A 32 7.52 3.59 -3.79
CA ALA A 32 6.71 4.65 -3.20
C ALA A 32 7.56 5.81 -2.67
N ALA A 33 8.68 5.51 -1.97
CA ALA A 33 9.61 6.54 -1.50
C ALA A 33 10.17 7.37 -2.66
N HIS A 34 10.58 6.71 -3.75
CA HIS A 34 11.03 7.40 -4.96
C HIS A 34 9.93 8.27 -5.59
N ALA A 35 8.72 7.75 -5.72
CA ALA A 35 7.60 8.47 -6.33
C ALA A 35 7.25 9.75 -5.54
N LEU A 36 7.20 9.64 -4.20
CA LEU A 36 6.93 10.77 -3.32
C LEU A 36 8.05 11.83 -3.38
N ALA A 37 9.31 11.39 -3.35
CA ALA A 37 10.46 12.30 -3.44
C ALA A 37 10.54 13.00 -4.81
N GLN A 38 10.26 12.30 -5.91
CA GLN A 38 10.21 12.89 -7.26
C GLN A 38 9.08 13.92 -7.40
N ALA A 39 8.02 13.79 -6.61
CA ALA A 39 6.94 14.79 -6.52
C ALA A 39 7.28 15.97 -5.58
N GLY A 40 8.49 16.03 -5.00
CA GLY A 40 8.97 17.12 -4.15
C GLY A 40 8.85 16.88 -2.64
N ALA A 41 8.35 15.70 -2.21
CA ALA A 41 8.23 15.43 -0.78
C ALA A 41 9.58 15.14 -0.11
N THR A 42 9.71 15.54 1.15
CA THR A 42 10.76 15.00 2.03
C THR A 42 10.28 13.67 2.63
N VAL A 43 11.03 12.60 2.43
CA VAL A 43 10.60 11.25 2.83
C VAL A 43 11.42 10.73 4.01
N LEU A 44 10.73 10.23 5.05
CA LEU A 44 11.31 9.39 6.09
C LEU A 44 11.12 7.92 5.69
N CYS A 45 12.21 7.29 5.27
CA CYS A 45 12.25 5.88 4.86
C CYS A 45 12.41 4.99 6.09
N VAL A 46 11.38 4.20 6.40
CA VAL A 46 11.34 3.32 7.58
C VAL A 46 11.42 1.87 7.15
N ASP A 47 12.35 1.12 7.73
CA ASP A 47 12.44 -0.34 7.58
C ASP A 47 12.94 -0.97 8.88
N ASN A 48 12.69 -2.26 9.09
CA ASN A 48 13.27 -3.00 10.21
C ASN A 48 14.75 -3.36 9.98
N ASP A 49 15.21 -3.29 8.73
CA ASP A 49 16.61 -3.38 8.33
C ASP A 49 17.18 -1.97 8.11
N GLU A 50 18.13 -1.60 8.95
CA GLU A 50 18.74 -0.27 8.94
C GLU A 50 19.48 0.02 7.63
N GLY A 51 20.19 -0.97 7.08
CA GLY A 51 20.95 -0.81 5.83
C GLY A 51 20.03 -0.53 4.64
N ARG A 52 18.88 -1.22 4.58
CA ARG A 52 17.87 -0.98 3.55
C ARG A 52 17.23 0.39 3.69
N ALA A 53 16.86 0.80 4.91
CA ALA A 53 16.31 2.12 5.14
C ALA A 53 17.29 3.24 4.72
N GLN A 54 18.58 3.10 5.09
CA GLN A 54 19.63 4.05 4.74
C GLN A 54 19.92 4.10 3.24
N ALA A 55 19.88 2.97 2.54
CA ALA A 55 20.09 2.92 1.11
C ALA A 55 19.02 3.75 0.37
N ILE A 56 17.75 3.47 0.63
CA ILE A 56 16.65 4.20 -0.03
C ILE A 56 16.63 5.68 0.39
N ALA A 57 16.89 5.98 1.67
CA ALA A 57 16.96 7.37 2.12
C ALA A 57 18.04 8.17 1.37
N ARG A 58 19.23 7.59 1.12
CA ARG A 58 20.28 8.24 0.29
C ARG A 58 19.81 8.44 -1.14
N ASP A 59 19.18 7.44 -1.74
CA ASP A 59 18.73 7.48 -3.14
C ASP A 59 17.69 8.58 -3.38
N VAL A 60 16.82 8.83 -2.38
CA VAL A 60 15.74 9.83 -2.50
C VAL A 60 16.09 11.18 -1.85
N GLY A 61 17.28 11.34 -1.29
CA GLY A 61 17.65 12.56 -0.56
C GLY A 61 16.83 12.79 0.72
N GLY A 62 16.29 11.72 1.30
CA GLY A 62 15.43 11.75 2.47
C GLY A 62 16.15 11.32 3.77
N HIS A 63 15.39 10.88 4.74
CA HIS A 63 15.87 10.43 6.04
C HIS A 63 15.61 8.94 6.25
N ALA A 64 16.50 8.26 6.97
CA ALA A 64 16.33 6.86 7.35
C ALA A 64 15.91 6.73 8.81
N CYS A 65 15.03 5.77 9.10
CA CYS A 65 14.69 5.37 10.47
C CYS A 65 14.56 3.85 10.54
N ARG A 66 15.33 3.20 11.42
CA ARG A 66 15.11 1.79 11.75
C ARG A 66 13.96 1.68 12.75
N ALA A 67 12.92 0.91 12.44
CA ALA A 67 11.84 0.62 13.36
C ALA A 67 11.18 -0.73 13.05
N ASP A 68 10.84 -1.48 14.09
CA ASP A 68 9.88 -2.57 13.98
C ASP A 68 8.47 -2.01 14.20
N VAL A 69 7.72 -1.83 13.13
CA VAL A 69 6.37 -1.24 13.14
C VAL A 69 5.34 -2.10 13.87
N MET A 70 5.70 -3.34 14.24
CA MET A 70 4.89 -4.21 15.10
C MET A 70 5.02 -3.84 16.59
N GLN A 71 6.02 -3.05 16.96
CA GLN A 71 6.30 -2.63 18.33
C GLN A 71 5.82 -1.21 18.59
N ARG A 72 4.93 -1.06 19.56
CA ARG A 72 4.38 0.26 19.95
C ARG A 72 5.48 1.26 20.31
N THR A 73 6.45 0.84 21.09
CA THR A 73 7.59 1.68 21.52
C THR A 73 8.39 2.22 20.33
N ASP A 74 8.57 1.41 19.28
CA ASP A 74 9.24 1.83 18.07
C ASP A 74 8.38 2.82 17.29
N MET A 75 7.06 2.59 17.19
CA MET A 75 6.14 3.51 16.54
C MET A 75 6.07 4.86 17.25
N ASP A 76 6.02 4.88 18.59
CA ASP A 76 6.07 6.12 19.38
C ASP A 76 7.38 6.89 19.15
N ARG A 77 8.53 6.19 19.10
CA ARG A 77 9.83 6.77 18.78
C ARG A 77 9.86 7.31 17.34
N LEU A 78 9.43 6.49 16.39
CA LEU A 78 9.37 6.82 14.97
C LEU A 78 8.60 8.13 14.71
N PHE A 79 7.40 8.29 15.26
CA PHE A 79 6.61 9.49 15.00
C PHE A 79 7.13 10.75 15.73
N ARG A 80 7.86 10.59 16.85
CA ARG A 80 8.64 11.71 17.41
C ARG A 80 9.78 12.11 16.47
N GLU A 81 10.53 11.14 15.93
CA GLU A 81 11.60 11.37 14.98
C GLU A 81 11.10 11.95 13.66
N ALA A 82 9.94 11.50 13.16
CA ALA A 82 9.29 12.03 11.96
C ALA A 82 9.00 13.54 12.11
N ARG A 83 8.41 13.95 13.23
CA ARG A 83 8.19 15.39 13.50
C ARG A 83 9.49 16.19 13.53
N ALA A 84 10.53 15.67 14.16
CA ALA A 84 11.80 16.36 14.28
C ALA A 84 12.52 16.53 12.92
N ARG A 85 12.40 15.53 12.03
CA ARG A 85 13.12 15.52 10.74
C ARG A 85 12.33 16.14 9.60
N LEU A 86 11.01 15.98 9.61
CA LEU A 86 10.12 16.48 8.54
C LEU A 86 9.48 17.84 8.87
N GLY A 87 9.53 18.27 10.13
CA GLY A 87 8.78 19.43 10.62
C GLY A 87 7.29 19.13 10.74
N ALA A 88 6.60 18.89 9.62
CA ALA A 88 5.21 18.48 9.57
C ALA A 88 5.08 17.12 8.85
N VAL A 89 4.25 16.23 9.40
CA VAL A 89 3.92 14.96 8.74
C VAL A 89 2.63 15.15 7.94
N SER A 90 2.75 15.23 6.62
CA SER A 90 1.61 15.42 5.71
C SER A 90 0.99 14.11 5.26
N GLY A 91 1.74 13.00 5.34
CA GLY A 91 1.19 11.70 4.95
C GLY A 91 2.02 10.51 5.41
N ILE A 92 1.35 9.36 5.40
CA ILE A 92 1.92 8.06 5.76
C ILE A 92 1.56 7.06 4.66
N VAL A 93 2.55 6.37 4.13
CA VAL A 93 2.37 5.23 3.23
C VAL A 93 2.85 3.97 3.94
N ASP A 94 1.95 3.03 4.18
CA ASP A 94 2.22 1.79 4.90
C ASP A 94 2.12 0.60 3.95
N VAL A 95 3.28 0.04 3.58
CA VAL A 95 3.37 -1.10 2.65
C VAL A 95 3.63 -2.43 3.36
N VAL A 96 3.63 -2.42 4.68
CA VAL A 96 3.99 -3.60 5.48
C VAL A 96 2.94 -4.70 5.34
N GLY A 97 3.42 -5.94 5.31
CA GLY A 97 2.58 -7.12 5.28
C GLY A 97 3.19 -8.24 4.45
N ILE A 98 3.12 -9.45 4.98
CA ILE A 98 3.67 -10.65 4.37
C ILE A 98 2.60 -11.74 4.39
N ALA A 99 2.39 -12.39 3.24
CA ALA A 99 1.51 -13.54 3.15
C ALA A 99 2.23 -14.81 3.64
N ARG A 100 1.59 -15.57 4.53
CA ARG A 100 1.91 -16.97 4.81
C ARG A 100 0.97 -17.83 3.97
N ILE A 101 1.53 -18.55 3.01
CA ILE A 101 0.78 -19.45 2.14
C ILE A 101 0.70 -20.81 2.83
N LYS A 102 -0.51 -21.21 3.22
CA LYS A 102 -0.78 -22.46 3.96
C LYS A 102 -2.19 -22.93 3.71
N GLN A 103 -2.39 -24.23 3.62
CA GLN A 103 -3.75 -24.83 3.63
C GLN A 103 -4.42 -24.59 4.98
N LEU A 104 -5.74 -24.40 4.98
CA LEU A 104 -6.50 -24.12 6.21
C LEU A 104 -6.21 -25.14 7.32
N ALA A 105 -6.23 -26.43 6.98
CA ALA A 105 -5.98 -27.52 7.95
C ALA A 105 -4.56 -27.55 8.54
N ALA A 106 -3.61 -26.80 7.94
CA ALA A 106 -2.24 -26.73 8.41
C ALA A 106 -1.97 -25.51 9.31
N PHE A 107 -2.95 -24.63 9.53
CA PHE A 107 -2.83 -23.53 10.49
C PHE A 107 -3.07 -24.06 11.91
N ASP A 108 -2.16 -23.72 12.80
CA ASP A 108 -2.36 -23.73 14.24
C ASP A 108 -2.73 -22.32 14.73
N ASP A 109 -3.14 -22.21 16.00
CA ASP A 109 -3.58 -20.95 16.60
C ASP A 109 -2.47 -19.88 16.58
N ALA A 110 -1.22 -20.28 16.78
CA ALA A 110 -0.07 -19.37 16.75
C ALA A 110 0.15 -18.78 15.35
N ALA A 111 0.21 -19.63 14.32
CA ALA A 111 0.40 -19.18 12.93
C ALA A 111 -0.77 -18.31 12.43
N TRP A 112 -2.00 -18.63 12.89
CA TRP A 112 -3.17 -17.80 12.64
C TRP A 112 -3.00 -16.41 13.26
N GLY A 113 -2.69 -16.32 14.56
CA GLY A 113 -2.48 -15.06 15.27
C GLY A 113 -1.36 -14.22 14.66
N GLU A 114 -0.21 -14.83 14.36
CA GLU A 114 0.92 -14.17 13.72
C GLU A 114 0.56 -13.56 12.35
N GLN A 115 -0.27 -14.25 11.55
CA GLN A 115 -0.69 -13.71 10.24
C GLN A 115 -1.56 -12.45 10.40
N PHE A 116 -2.46 -12.44 11.39
CA PHE A 116 -3.27 -11.26 11.69
C PHE A 116 -2.42 -10.12 12.22
N ASP A 117 -1.48 -10.40 13.13
CA ASP A 117 -0.55 -9.41 13.61
C ASP A 117 0.26 -8.79 12.46
N GLN A 118 0.82 -9.60 11.59
CA GLN A 118 1.62 -9.14 10.45
C GLN A 118 0.86 -8.26 9.44
N VAL A 119 -0.46 -8.24 9.48
CA VAL A 119 -1.29 -7.45 8.55
C VAL A 119 -2.03 -6.32 9.25
N LEU A 120 -2.43 -6.49 10.50
CA LEU A 120 -3.32 -5.55 11.18
C LEU A 120 -2.66 -4.75 12.29
N ARG A 121 -1.68 -5.34 13.02
CA ARG A 121 -1.09 -4.68 14.17
C ARG A 121 -0.38 -3.37 13.80
N HIS A 122 0.47 -3.39 12.76
CA HIS A 122 1.12 -2.17 12.28
C HIS A 122 0.10 -1.14 11.81
N ALA A 123 -0.95 -1.56 11.08
CA ALA A 123 -1.99 -0.66 10.59
C ALA A 123 -2.76 0.00 11.74
N PHE A 124 -3.11 -0.76 12.77
CA PHE A 124 -3.70 -0.21 13.99
C PHE A 124 -2.78 0.81 14.66
N LEU A 125 -1.49 0.50 14.82
CA LEU A 125 -0.52 1.41 15.43
C LEU A 125 -0.30 2.66 14.57
N THR A 126 -0.24 2.51 13.25
CA THR A 126 -0.16 3.63 12.30
C THR A 126 -1.35 4.57 12.45
N LEU A 127 -2.58 4.03 12.51
CA LEU A 127 -3.77 4.84 12.71
C LEU A 127 -3.80 5.49 14.11
N GLN A 128 -3.47 4.75 15.16
CA GLN A 128 -3.57 5.25 16.53
C GLN A 128 -2.51 6.31 16.85
N ILE A 129 -1.26 6.07 16.44
CA ILE A 129 -0.11 6.93 16.80
C ILE A 129 0.16 7.96 15.70
N GLY A 130 0.14 7.55 14.42
CA GLY A 130 0.45 8.40 13.30
C GLY A 130 -0.56 9.53 13.09
N THR A 131 -1.85 9.31 13.39
CA THR A 131 -2.88 10.36 13.25
C THR A 131 -2.63 11.57 14.14
N ALA A 132 -1.96 11.42 15.30
CA ALA A 132 -1.60 12.55 16.14
C ALA A 132 -0.67 13.52 15.38
N ALA A 133 0.32 13.00 14.66
CA ALA A 133 1.23 13.84 13.87
C ALA A 133 0.53 14.51 12.68
N LEU A 134 -0.44 13.83 12.05
CA LEU A 134 -1.23 14.41 10.97
C LEU A 134 -2.18 15.50 11.48
N ARG A 135 -2.80 15.32 12.67
CA ARG A 135 -3.64 16.37 13.31
C ARG A 135 -2.84 17.63 13.64
N GLU A 136 -1.62 17.47 14.13
CA GLU A 136 -0.71 18.59 14.41
C GLU A 136 -0.36 19.36 13.13
N ALA A 137 -0.24 18.66 11.98
CA ALA A 137 -0.03 19.26 10.66
C ALA A 137 -1.32 19.87 10.05
N GLY A 138 -2.47 19.72 10.72
CA GLY A 138 -3.75 20.24 10.25
C GLY A 138 -4.51 19.34 9.29
N GLY A 139 -4.15 18.08 9.17
CA GLY A 139 -4.72 17.05 8.30
C GLY A 139 -3.66 16.30 7.52
N GLY A 140 -4.08 15.46 6.58
CA GLY A 140 -3.14 14.71 5.74
C GLY A 140 -3.73 13.43 5.16
N THR A 141 -2.85 12.47 4.83
CA THR A 141 -3.29 11.22 4.20
C THR A 141 -2.59 10.00 4.78
N ILE A 142 -3.32 8.90 4.89
CA ILE A 142 -2.78 7.58 5.20
C ILE A 142 -3.17 6.64 4.06
N THR A 143 -2.19 6.01 3.44
CA THR A 143 -2.45 5.03 2.39
C THR A 143 -1.81 3.70 2.74
N PHE A 144 -2.63 2.66 2.83
CA PHE A 144 -2.19 1.30 3.10
C PHE A 144 -2.01 0.49 1.81
N VAL A 145 -1.10 -0.48 1.83
CA VAL A 145 -1.05 -1.52 0.82
C VAL A 145 -1.86 -2.73 1.31
N GLY A 146 -3.04 -2.86 0.72
CA GLY A 146 -3.93 -4.00 0.89
C GLY A 146 -3.47 -5.24 0.11
N SER A 147 -4.42 -5.94 -0.49
CA SER A 147 -4.17 -7.06 -1.43
C SER A 147 -5.47 -7.42 -2.17
N MET A 148 -5.37 -7.92 -3.39
CA MET A 148 -6.50 -8.55 -4.08
C MET A 148 -7.07 -9.74 -3.30
N ALA A 149 -6.24 -10.40 -2.46
CA ALA A 149 -6.68 -11.47 -1.58
C ALA A 149 -7.67 -11.02 -0.48
N GLY A 150 -7.72 -9.73 -0.17
CA GLY A 150 -8.75 -9.14 0.69
C GLY A 150 -10.02 -8.73 -0.06
N LEU A 151 -10.02 -8.74 -1.39
CA LEU A 151 -11.17 -8.47 -2.24
C LEU A 151 -11.81 -9.77 -2.74
N ARG A 152 -11.01 -10.82 -2.92
CA ARG A 152 -11.42 -12.09 -3.47
C ARG A 152 -10.70 -13.26 -2.80
N ALA A 153 -11.36 -14.42 -2.70
CA ALA A 153 -10.74 -15.60 -2.15
C ALA A 153 -9.60 -16.12 -3.03
N VAL A 154 -8.46 -16.40 -2.41
CA VAL A 154 -7.29 -17.03 -3.04
C VAL A 154 -6.97 -18.31 -2.29
N ARG A 155 -6.74 -19.40 -3.04
CA ARG A 155 -6.40 -20.70 -2.44
C ARG A 155 -5.16 -20.58 -1.56
N GLU A 156 -5.14 -21.29 -0.44
CA GLU A 156 -4.04 -21.34 0.54
C GLU A 156 -3.68 -19.99 1.20
N GLN A 157 -4.50 -18.95 0.98
CA GLN A 157 -4.34 -17.63 1.58
C GLN A 157 -5.48 -17.28 2.57
N VAL A 158 -6.11 -18.28 3.21
CA VAL A 158 -7.29 -18.05 4.06
C VAL A 158 -6.99 -17.03 5.16
N ALA A 159 -5.96 -17.23 5.97
CA ALA A 159 -5.63 -16.32 7.05
C ALA A 159 -5.17 -14.93 6.51
N TYR A 160 -4.32 -14.91 5.49
CA TYR A 160 -3.85 -13.67 4.88
C TYR A 160 -4.98 -12.87 4.22
N GLY A 161 -5.82 -13.54 3.40
CA GLY A 161 -6.95 -12.91 2.73
C GLY A 161 -7.95 -12.34 3.73
N THR A 162 -8.27 -13.10 4.81
CA THR A 162 -9.14 -12.63 5.88
C THR A 162 -8.55 -11.41 6.59
N ALA A 163 -7.25 -11.43 6.93
CA ALA A 163 -6.59 -10.30 7.55
C ALA A 163 -6.55 -9.07 6.62
N LYS A 164 -6.31 -9.25 5.30
CA LYS A 164 -6.37 -8.15 4.32
C LYS A 164 -7.80 -7.63 4.11
N ALA A 165 -8.83 -8.48 4.16
CA ALA A 165 -10.22 -8.03 4.15
C ALA A 165 -10.55 -7.20 5.41
N ALA A 166 -10.05 -7.61 6.57
CA ALA A 166 -10.15 -6.83 7.80
C ALA A 166 -9.42 -5.48 7.70
N LEU A 167 -8.21 -5.43 7.08
CA LEU A 167 -7.52 -4.18 6.79
C LEU A 167 -8.35 -3.27 5.87
N HIS A 168 -8.98 -3.82 4.83
CA HIS A 168 -9.85 -3.04 3.94
C HIS A 168 -11.06 -2.45 4.68
N HIS A 169 -11.62 -3.18 5.67
CA HIS A 169 -12.68 -2.65 6.51
C HIS A 169 -12.16 -1.59 7.48
N LEU A 170 -10.99 -1.81 8.09
CA LEU A 170 -10.31 -0.85 8.96
C LEU A 170 -10.09 0.50 8.25
N VAL A 171 -9.67 0.48 6.97
CA VAL A 171 -9.53 1.68 6.13
C VAL A 171 -10.84 2.46 6.02
N ARG A 172 -11.95 1.77 5.76
CA ARG A 172 -13.29 2.42 5.66
C ARG A 172 -13.72 3.03 6.98
N SER A 173 -13.55 2.30 8.07
CA SER A 173 -13.90 2.76 9.42
C SER A 173 -13.06 3.97 9.84
N ALA A 174 -11.74 3.89 9.66
CA ALA A 174 -10.82 4.97 9.98
C ALA A 174 -11.08 6.22 9.12
N ALA A 175 -11.39 6.05 7.83
CA ALA A 175 -11.75 7.15 6.94
C ALA A 175 -12.97 7.92 7.44
N SER A 176 -14.00 7.22 7.90
CA SER A 176 -15.21 7.83 8.46
C SER A 176 -14.93 8.60 9.76
N GLU A 177 -14.11 8.01 10.63
CA GLU A 177 -13.78 8.60 11.94
C GLU A 177 -12.87 9.82 11.82
N LEU A 178 -11.85 9.75 10.92
CA LEU A 178 -10.80 10.76 10.81
C LEU A 178 -11.11 11.89 9.80
N ALA A 179 -12.21 11.80 9.06
CA ALA A 179 -12.57 12.80 8.05
C ALA A 179 -12.71 14.22 8.63
N ARG A 180 -13.23 14.34 9.87
CA ARG A 180 -13.38 15.64 10.56
C ARG A 180 -12.03 16.28 10.91
N ASP A 181 -10.99 15.47 11.02
CA ASP A 181 -9.61 15.91 11.23
C ASP A 181 -8.91 16.26 9.91
N ARG A 182 -9.64 16.25 8.79
CA ARG A 182 -9.09 16.43 7.43
C ARG A 182 -8.03 15.39 7.07
N ILE A 183 -8.18 14.16 7.58
CA ILE A 183 -7.30 13.03 7.29
C ILE A 183 -8.05 12.08 6.36
N ARG A 184 -7.49 11.83 5.17
CA ARG A 184 -7.97 10.83 4.24
C ARG A 184 -7.28 9.49 4.50
N VAL A 185 -8.03 8.41 4.48
CA VAL A 185 -7.49 7.05 4.67
C VAL A 185 -7.95 6.17 3.52
N ASN A 186 -7.01 5.63 2.75
CA ASN A 186 -7.30 4.78 1.59
C ASN A 186 -6.37 3.57 1.57
N ALA A 187 -6.63 2.63 0.66
CA ALA A 187 -5.74 1.53 0.37
C ALA A 187 -5.60 1.29 -1.14
N VAL A 188 -4.44 0.80 -1.54
CA VAL A 188 -4.22 0.16 -2.83
C VAL A 188 -4.21 -1.35 -2.59
N ALA A 189 -4.92 -2.12 -3.41
CA ALA A 189 -4.98 -3.58 -3.33
C ALA A 189 -4.28 -4.21 -4.56
N PRO A 190 -2.97 -4.50 -4.46
CA PRO A 190 -2.21 -5.11 -5.55
C PRO A 190 -2.63 -6.54 -5.84
N GLY A 191 -2.43 -6.96 -7.11
CA GLY A 191 -2.35 -8.35 -7.51
C GLY A 191 -0.97 -8.94 -7.30
N PHE A 192 -0.43 -9.63 -8.31
CA PHE A 192 0.94 -10.14 -8.31
C PHE A 192 1.91 -9.07 -8.83
N ILE A 193 2.95 -8.80 -8.03
CA ILE A 193 3.95 -7.77 -8.29
C ILE A 193 5.33 -8.39 -8.31
N ARG A 194 6.14 -8.09 -9.30
CA ARG A 194 7.54 -8.55 -9.42
C ARG A 194 8.44 -7.81 -8.43
N THR A 195 8.25 -8.14 -7.14
CA THR A 195 9.11 -7.63 -6.06
C THR A 195 10.34 -8.52 -5.90
N PRO A 196 11.47 -7.99 -5.39
CA PRO A 196 12.67 -8.79 -5.13
C PRO A 196 12.39 -10.06 -4.31
N ARG A 197 11.46 -9.98 -3.35
CA ARG A 197 11.05 -11.14 -2.56
C ARG A 197 10.33 -12.20 -3.39
N LEU A 198 9.35 -11.83 -4.21
CA LEU A 198 8.60 -12.79 -5.01
C LEU A 198 9.45 -13.38 -6.13
N GLU A 199 10.37 -12.60 -6.70
CA GLU A 199 11.35 -13.10 -7.69
C GLU A 199 12.29 -14.18 -7.10
N GLN A 200 12.57 -14.12 -5.79
CA GLN A 200 13.43 -15.13 -5.13
C GLN A 200 12.67 -16.42 -4.82
N ILE A 201 11.35 -16.41 -4.68
CA ILE A 201 10.58 -17.57 -4.23
C ILE A 201 9.73 -18.23 -5.32
N LEU A 202 9.43 -17.51 -6.40
CA LEU A 202 8.64 -18.03 -7.53
C LEU A 202 9.54 -18.42 -8.70
N THR A 203 9.30 -19.62 -9.25
CA THR A 203 9.97 -20.08 -10.46
C THR A 203 9.42 -19.40 -11.71
N ALA A 204 10.16 -19.48 -12.82
CA ALA A 204 9.71 -18.97 -14.12
C ALA A 204 8.37 -19.59 -14.58
N ASP A 205 8.18 -20.90 -14.35
CA ASP A 205 6.91 -21.57 -14.68
C ASP A 205 5.75 -21.10 -13.81
N GLN A 206 6.00 -20.83 -12.53
CA GLN A 206 4.98 -20.27 -11.64
C GLN A 206 4.60 -18.85 -12.08
N TRP A 207 5.58 -18.01 -12.45
CA TRP A 207 5.32 -16.68 -13.02
C TRP A 207 4.48 -16.78 -14.30
N LYS A 208 4.81 -17.69 -15.21
CA LYS A 208 4.02 -17.90 -16.43
C LYS A 208 2.57 -18.27 -16.14
N LEU A 209 2.31 -19.16 -15.16
CA LEU A 209 0.96 -19.52 -14.76
C LEU A 209 0.20 -18.33 -14.14
N ILE A 210 0.87 -17.54 -13.31
CA ILE A 210 0.31 -16.32 -12.71
C ILE A 210 -0.07 -15.32 -13.81
N GLU A 211 0.83 -15.06 -14.74
CA GLU A 211 0.64 -14.08 -15.82
C GLU A 211 -0.48 -14.48 -16.79
N GLN A 212 -0.65 -15.77 -17.03
CA GLN A 212 -1.77 -16.31 -17.81
C GLN A 212 -3.13 -16.08 -17.13
N ALA A 213 -3.17 -15.99 -15.80
CA ALA A 213 -4.40 -15.74 -15.05
C ALA A 213 -4.72 -14.24 -14.92
N ILE A 214 -3.81 -13.35 -15.28
CA ILE A 214 -4.01 -11.90 -15.20
C ILE A 214 -4.58 -11.39 -16.53
N PRO A 215 -5.75 -10.74 -16.57
CA PRO A 215 -6.34 -10.23 -17.82
C PRO A 215 -5.41 -9.32 -18.64
N LEU A 216 -4.57 -8.50 -18.00
CA LEU A 216 -3.54 -7.72 -18.70
C LEU A 216 -2.32 -8.54 -19.16
N GLY A 217 -2.29 -9.87 -18.93
CA GLY A 217 -1.30 -10.82 -19.44
C GLY A 217 0.07 -10.74 -18.78
N ARG A 218 0.25 -9.97 -17.71
CA ARG A 218 1.52 -9.83 -17.00
C ARG A 218 1.35 -9.44 -15.54
N ALA A 219 2.33 -9.80 -14.71
CA ALA A 219 2.45 -9.26 -13.37
C ALA A 219 2.90 -7.78 -13.43
N ALA A 220 2.49 -6.99 -12.44
CA ALA A 220 2.90 -5.59 -12.35
C ALA A 220 4.32 -5.44 -11.78
N GLN A 221 4.91 -4.27 -12.04
CA GLN A 221 6.15 -3.83 -11.44
C GLN A 221 5.88 -2.96 -10.18
N PRO A 222 6.81 -2.85 -9.24
CA PRO A 222 6.63 -2.02 -8.03
C PRO A 222 6.20 -0.57 -8.30
N HIS A 223 6.73 0.06 -9.37
CA HIS A 223 6.37 1.43 -9.74
C HIS A 223 4.91 1.58 -10.18
N GLU A 224 4.28 0.52 -10.70
CA GLU A 224 2.86 0.53 -11.08
C GLU A 224 1.93 0.52 -9.85
N ILE A 225 2.45 0.15 -8.67
CA ILE A 225 1.76 0.30 -7.39
C ILE A 225 2.11 1.64 -6.73
N ALA A 226 3.33 2.14 -6.94
CA ALA A 226 3.74 3.44 -6.42
C ALA A 226 2.96 4.60 -7.04
N ALA A 227 2.59 4.51 -8.33
CA ALA A 227 1.82 5.54 -9.02
C ALA A 227 0.45 5.81 -8.36
N PRO A 228 -0.43 4.83 -8.11
CA PRO A 228 -1.66 5.07 -7.36
C PRO A 228 -1.44 5.43 -5.89
N LEU A 229 -0.32 5.02 -5.25
CA LEU A 229 0.04 5.50 -3.92
C LEU A 229 0.35 7.01 -3.94
N LEU A 230 1.10 7.49 -4.94
CA LEU A 230 1.35 8.92 -5.15
C LEU A 230 0.05 9.68 -5.44
N PHE A 231 -0.82 9.16 -6.30
CA PHE A 231 -2.14 9.75 -6.56
C PHE A 231 -2.95 9.92 -5.26
N LEU A 232 -3.01 8.87 -4.41
CA LEU A 232 -3.73 8.92 -3.14
C LEU A 232 -3.05 9.81 -2.09
N ALA A 233 -1.75 10.05 -2.20
CA ALA A 233 -1.00 10.97 -1.36
C ALA A 233 -1.20 12.45 -1.76
N SER A 234 -1.57 12.73 -2.99
CA SER A 234 -1.66 14.07 -3.58
C SER A 234 -3.06 14.71 -3.49
N GLU A 235 -3.15 15.97 -3.88
CA GLU A 235 -4.42 16.72 -3.94
C GLU A 235 -5.33 16.26 -5.10
N LEU A 236 -4.82 15.50 -6.07
CA LEU A 236 -5.66 14.87 -7.10
C LEU A 236 -6.73 13.95 -6.50
N SER A 237 -6.48 13.42 -5.31
CA SER A 237 -7.41 12.57 -4.57
C SER A 237 -8.06 13.27 -3.35
N SER A 238 -8.11 14.61 -3.35
CA SER A 238 -8.58 15.42 -2.21
C SER A 238 -9.99 15.08 -1.74
N HIS A 239 -10.84 14.53 -2.60
CA HIS A 239 -12.21 14.10 -2.27
C HIS A 239 -12.36 12.56 -2.23
N ILE A 240 -11.24 11.82 -2.09
CA ILE A 240 -11.23 10.34 -2.03
C ILE A 240 -10.77 9.90 -0.65
N THR A 241 -11.67 9.24 0.09
CA THR A 241 -11.35 8.60 1.38
C THR A 241 -12.18 7.33 1.57
N GLY A 242 -11.67 6.36 2.32
CA GLY A 242 -12.31 5.07 2.57
C GLY A 242 -12.28 4.10 1.39
N GLN A 243 -11.49 4.39 0.35
CA GLN A 243 -11.46 3.57 -0.86
C GLN A 243 -10.37 2.50 -0.81
N VAL A 244 -10.66 1.38 -1.45
CA VAL A 244 -9.72 0.29 -1.71
C VAL A 244 -9.60 0.15 -3.22
N LEU A 245 -8.53 0.69 -3.78
CA LEU A 245 -8.29 0.69 -5.22
C LEU A 245 -7.57 -0.60 -5.63
N ALA A 246 -8.23 -1.46 -6.40
CA ALA A 246 -7.58 -2.63 -6.99
C ALA A 246 -6.58 -2.21 -8.07
N VAL A 247 -5.35 -2.73 -7.99
CA VAL A 247 -4.26 -2.54 -8.96
C VAL A 247 -3.65 -3.91 -9.25
N ASP A 248 -4.40 -4.73 -9.98
CA ASP A 248 -4.19 -6.16 -10.10
C ASP A 248 -4.27 -6.69 -11.54
N GLY A 249 -4.32 -5.79 -12.51
CA GLY A 249 -4.44 -6.14 -13.93
C GLY A 249 -5.78 -6.79 -14.29
N GLY A 250 -6.82 -6.60 -13.46
CA GLY A 250 -8.15 -7.17 -13.65
C GLY A 250 -8.37 -8.50 -12.93
N LEU A 251 -7.36 -9.04 -12.25
CA LEU A 251 -7.37 -10.39 -11.67
C LEU A 251 -8.52 -10.61 -10.66
N ALA A 252 -8.87 -9.61 -9.85
CA ALA A 252 -9.98 -9.72 -8.89
C ALA A 252 -11.36 -9.67 -9.53
N ASN A 253 -11.49 -9.17 -10.75
CA ASN A 253 -12.77 -8.97 -11.42
C ASN A 253 -13.15 -10.12 -12.38
N GLU A 254 -12.20 -10.98 -12.73
CA GLU A 254 -12.46 -12.08 -13.65
C GLU A 254 -13.15 -13.24 -12.92
N ALA A 255 -14.31 -13.65 -13.44
CA ALA A 255 -14.94 -14.90 -13.05
C ALA A 255 -14.19 -16.04 -13.75
N ALA A 256 -13.77 -17.07 -12.99
CA ALA A 256 -13.17 -18.28 -13.55
C ALA A 256 -14.24 -19.14 -14.29
N LEU A 257 -14.94 -18.54 -15.24
CA LEU A 257 -15.91 -19.20 -16.10
C LEU A 257 -15.24 -19.58 -17.43
N PRO A 258 -15.56 -20.74 -18.01
CA PRO A 258 -15.08 -21.05 -19.34
C PRO A 258 -15.60 -19.99 -20.34
N VAL A 259 -14.76 -19.63 -21.28
CA VAL A 259 -15.19 -18.77 -22.39
C VAL A 259 -16.30 -19.49 -23.17
N LEU A 260 -17.53 -19.06 -22.97
CA LEU A 260 -18.66 -19.52 -23.76
C LEU A 260 -18.71 -18.65 -25.02
N SER A 261 -18.23 -19.17 -26.16
CA SER A 261 -18.45 -18.50 -27.43
C SER A 261 -19.93 -18.69 -27.81
N PHE A 262 -20.72 -17.67 -27.52
CA PHE A 262 -22.02 -17.54 -28.15
C PHE A 262 -21.77 -17.18 -29.61
N ALA A 263 -21.90 -18.16 -30.51
CA ALA A 263 -21.74 -17.92 -31.94
C ALA A 263 -22.77 -16.87 -32.37
N THR A 264 -22.30 -15.66 -32.64
CA THR A 264 -23.13 -14.69 -33.37
C THR A 264 -23.19 -15.20 -34.82
N PRO A 265 -24.39 -15.48 -35.40
CA PRO A 265 -24.45 -15.92 -36.77
C PRO A 265 -23.73 -14.91 -37.68
N GLY A 266 -22.66 -15.34 -38.37
CA GLY A 266 -21.93 -14.54 -39.35
C GLY A 266 -20.56 -13.99 -38.94
N ARG A 267 -20.03 -14.30 -37.74
CA ARG A 267 -18.58 -14.08 -37.43
C ARG A 267 -17.86 -15.44 -37.35
N ALA A 268 -16.95 -15.67 -38.27
CA ALA A 268 -16.00 -16.75 -38.19
C ALA A 268 -15.04 -16.55 -36.98
N PRO A 269 -14.54 -17.64 -36.40
CA PRO A 269 -13.64 -17.57 -35.25
C PRO A 269 -12.36 -16.79 -35.52
#